data_c4bb64b3cb1d6da3f14c3f959189d052
#
_entry.id   c4bb64b3cb1d6da3f14c3f959189d052
#
_cell.length_a   1.000
_cell.length_b   1.000
_cell.length_c   1.000
_cell.angle_alpha   90.00
_cell.angle_beta   90.00
_cell.angle_gamma   90.00
#
_symmetry.space_group_name_H-M   'P 1'
#
loop_
_entity.id
_entity.type
_entity.pdbx_description
1 polymer ?
#
loop_
_entity_poly.entity_id
_entity_poly.type
_entity_poly.pdbx_seq_one_letter_code
_entity_poly.pdbx_strand_id
1 'polypeptide(L)'
;VMPPVRSKEDVSFVWNTIKQNQIDTVGTDHVANQLKLKLDGNTVWDALAGFPSIGVSLALLLSEGVNKNRITISQLTNLTSLNAAKIFGMYPAKGSLEPNSDADITLVDLKKEHKATSELFGGFSDYTVYQDWKLKGWPVKTIVRGEIVSEDFQVVGKQGYGKLVPRKTMST
;
A
#
# COMPACT_ATOMS: atom_id res chain seq x y z
N VAL A 1 -0.48 -17.81 -7.05
CA VAL A 1 -0.59 -16.94 -5.88
C VAL A 1 -1.05 -17.76 -4.69
N MET A 2 -0.42 -17.57 -3.55
CA MET A 2 -0.82 -18.19 -2.29
C MET A 2 -0.96 -17.10 -1.22
N PRO A 3 -2.14 -16.95 -0.59
CA PRO A 3 -3.38 -17.71 -0.84
C PRO A 3 -3.94 -17.47 -2.26
N PRO A 4 -4.77 -18.38 -2.79
CA PRO A 4 -5.32 -18.24 -4.13
C PRO A 4 -6.33 -17.08 -4.22
N VAL A 5 -6.49 -16.53 -5.42
CA VAL A 5 -7.53 -15.52 -5.72
C VAL A 5 -8.91 -16.11 -5.44
N ARG A 6 -9.78 -15.34 -4.83
CA ARG A 6 -11.10 -15.75 -4.37
C ARG A 6 -12.22 -15.28 -5.29
N SER A 7 -13.45 -15.71 -4.97
CA SER A 7 -14.65 -15.37 -5.70
C SER A 7 -15.04 -13.89 -5.56
N LYS A 8 -15.98 -13.42 -6.38
CA LYS A 8 -16.52 -12.06 -6.26
C LYS A 8 -17.31 -11.87 -4.96
N GLU A 9 -17.92 -12.93 -4.48
CA GLU A 9 -18.67 -12.98 -3.21
C GLU A 9 -17.71 -12.77 -2.04
N ASP A 10 -16.56 -13.46 -2.03
CA ASP A 10 -15.51 -13.27 -1.03
C ASP A 10 -14.99 -11.83 -1.03
N VAL A 11 -14.73 -11.26 -2.22
CA VAL A 11 -14.29 -9.86 -2.36
C VAL A 11 -15.34 -8.90 -1.77
N SER A 12 -16.62 -9.13 -2.05
CA SER A 12 -17.72 -8.32 -1.52
C SER A 12 -17.82 -8.44 -0.01
N PHE A 13 -17.67 -9.65 0.52
CA PHE A 13 -17.64 -9.92 1.96
C PHE A 13 -16.50 -9.15 2.63
N VAL A 14 -15.28 -9.22 2.09
CA VAL A 14 -14.10 -8.51 2.65
C VAL A 14 -14.33 -6.99 2.65
N TRP A 15 -14.88 -6.39 1.58
CA TRP A 15 -15.21 -4.97 1.58
C TRP A 15 -16.24 -4.59 2.65
N ASN A 16 -17.26 -5.41 2.87
CA ASN A 16 -18.24 -5.19 3.93
C ASN A 16 -17.60 -5.29 5.33
N THR A 17 -16.70 -6.25 5.53
CA THR A 17 -15.96 -6.44 6.78
C THR A 17 -15.04 -5.24 7.09
N ILE A 18 -14.36 -4.71 6.07
CA ILE A 18 -13.60 -3.46 6.18
C ILE A 18 -14.50 -2.29 6.56
N LYS A 19 -15.64 -2.14 5.88
CA LYS A 19 -16.63 -1.08 6.16
C LYS A 19 -17.14 -1.11 7.59
N GLN A 20 -17.25 -2.31 8.17
CA GLN A 20 -17.67 -2.52 9.56
C GLN A 20 -16.52 -2.36 10.57
N ASN A 21 -15.30 -1.97 10.13
CA ASN A 21 -14.10 -1.86 10.96
C ASN A 21 -13.70 -3.16 11.68
N GLN A 22 -13.96 -4.31 11.06
CA GLN A 22 -13.61 -5.63 11.59
C GLN A 22 -12.27 -6.16 11.06
N ILE A 23 -11.61 -5.39 10.19
CA ILE A 23 -10.24 -5.63 9.70
C ILE A 23 -9.38 -4.47 10.16
N ASP A 24 -8.29 -4.76 10.85
CA ASP A 24 -7.42 -3.76 11.43
C ASP A 24 -6.46 -3.17 10.41
N THR A 25 -5.86 -4.00 9.55
CA THR A 25 -4.82 -3.56 8.61
C THR A 25 -4.92 -4.26 7.27
N VAL A 26 -4.33 -3.65 6.24
CA VAL A 26 -4.09 -4.27 4.93
C VAL A 26 -2.60 -4.36 4.67
N GLY A 27 -2.13 -5.56 4.33
CA GLY A 27 -0.78 -5.82 3.86
C GLY A 27 -0.78 -6.20 2.38
N THR A 28 0.32 -5.97 1.69
CA THR A 28 0.43 -6.23 0.25
C THR A 28 0.94 -7.61 -0.09
N ASP A 29 1.64 -8.26 0.83
CA ASP A 29 2.40 -9.49 0.56
C ASP A 29 3.25 -9.38 -0.74
N HIS A 30 3.86 -8.19 -0.91
CA HIS A 30 4.61 -7.83 -2.11
C HIS A 30 5.81 -8.72 -2.32
N VAL A 31 5.93 -9.28 -3.52
CA VAL A 31 7.12 -10.02 -3.97
C VAL A 31 7.69 -9.36 -5.21
N ALA A 32 8.91 -8.85 -5.10
CA ALA A 32 9.63 -8.23 -6.21
C ALA A 32 10.35 -9.31 -7.04
N ASN A 33 9.72 -9.83 -8.07
CA ASN A 33 10.32 -10.73 -9.04
C ASN A 33 10.02 -10.26 -10.48
N GLN A 34 10.83 -10.73 -11.42
CA GLN A 34 10.59 -10.52 -12.86
C GLN A 34 9.63 -11.57 -13.40
N LEU A 35 8.82 -11.19 -14.39
CA LEU A 35 7.84 -12.09 -15.00
C LEU A 35 8.50 -13.36 -15.58
N LYS A 36 9.67 -13.22 -16.20
CA LYS A 36 10.44 -14.35 -16.72
C LYS A 36 10.70 -15.41 -15.64
N LEU A 37 11.18 -15.00 -14.47
CA LEU A 37 11.47 -15.92 -13.36
C LEU A 37 10.20 -16.61 -12.82
N LYS A 38 9.05 -15.93 -12.93
CA LYS A 38 7.76 -16.48 -12.52
C LYS A 38 7.23 -17.53 -13.50
N LEU A 39 7.55 -17.39 -14.77
CA LEU A 39 7.08 -18.27 -15.85
C LEU A 39 8.12 -19.32 -16.27
N ASP A 40 9.34 -19.27 -15.69
CA ASP A 40 10.43 -20.16 -16.01
C ASP A 40 10.25 -21.49 -15.24
N GLY A 41 9.46 -22.39 -15.85
CA GLY A 41 9.19 -23.71 -15.29
C GLY A 41 8.13 -24.47 -16.06
N ASN A 42 8.12 -25.79 -15.91
CA ASN A 42 7.20 -26.67 -16.62
C ASN A 42 5.95 -27.03 -15.82
N THR A 43 5.95 -26.75 -14.53
CA THR A 43 4.86 -27.09 -13.62
C THR A 43 4.51 -25.89 -12.71
N VAL A 44 3.33 -25.95 -12.11
CA VAL A 44 2.91 -24.93 -11.12
C VAL A 44 3.85 -24.87 -9.91
N TRP A 45 4.57 -25.92 -9.62
CA TRP A 45 5.51 -26.01 -8.49
C TRP A 45 6.83 -25.27 -8.75
N ASP A 46 7.17 -25.07 -10.01
CA ASP A 46 8.36 -24.31 -10.42
C ASP A 46 8.09 -22.80 -10.42
N ALA A 47 6.82 -22.39 -10.47
CA ALA A 47 6.44 -20.98 -10.53
C ALA A 47 6.69 -20.28 -9.19
N LEU A 48 7.42 -19.17 -9.22
CA LEU A 48 7.63 -18.32 -8.04
C LEU A 48 6.29 -17.81 -7.50
N ALA A 49 6.07 -17.96 -6.18
CA ALA A 49 4.90 -17.42 -5.50
C ALA A 49 4.93 -15.88 -5.45
N GLY A 50 3.77 -15.27 -5.18
CA GLY A 50 3.63 -13.82 -5.01
C GLY A 50 3.60 -13.02 -6.32
N PHE A 51 3.38 -11.72 -6.19
CA PHE A 51 3.38 -10.75 -7.29
C PHE A 51 3.69 -9.33 -6.76
N PRO A 52 4.14 -8.40 -7.62
CA PRO A 52 4.41 -7.04 -7.21
C PRO A 52 3.10 -6.27 -7.00
N SER A 53 2.96 -5.61 -5.84
CA SER A 53 1.72 -4.92 -5.47
C SER A 53 1.92 -3.65 -4.62
N ILE A 54 3.10 -3.46 -3.98
CA ILE A 54 3.29 -2.37 -3.02
C ILE A 54 3.09 -0.98 -3.64
N GLY A 55 3.58 -0.76 -4.86
CA GLY A 55 3.52 0.55 -5.52
C GLY A 55 2.10 0.99 -5.89
N VAL A 56 1.18 0.04 -6.08
CA VAL A 56 -0.21 0.32 -6.52
C VAL A 56 -1.22 0.25 -5.38
N SER A 57 -0.84 -0.29 -4.22
CA SER A 57 -1.77 -0.65 -3.14
C SER A 57 -2.63 0.53 -2.66
N LEU A 58 -2.03 1.70 -2.42
CA LEU A 58 -2.78 2.88 -1.97
C LEU A 58 -3.73 3.38 -3.06
N ALA A 59 -3.29 3.43 -4.32
CA ALA A 59 -4.13 3.84 -5.43
C ALA A 59 -5.31 2.88 -5.65
N LEU A 60 -5.12 1.57 -5.46
CA LEU A 60 -6.21 0.59 -5.49
C LEU A 60 -7.24 0.85 -4.38
N LEU A 61 -6.80 1.09 -3.15
CA LEU A 61 -7.70 1.36 -2.03
C LEU A 61 -8.42 2.71 -2.18
N LEU A 62 -7.76 3.73 -2.74
CA LEU A 62 -8.39 5.00 -3.07
C LEU A 62 -9.43 4.84 -4.19
N SER A 63 -9.09 4.15 -5.27
CA SER A 63 -9.96 3.95 -6.42
C SER A 63 -11.14 3.04 -6.10
N GLU A 64 -10.85 1.83 -5.62
CA GLU A 64 -11.85 0.79 -5.40
C GLU A 64 -12.60 0.95 -4.07
N GLY A 65 -11.98 1.55 -3.09
CA GLY A 65 -12.55 1.78 -1.76
C GLY A 65 -13.23 3.14 -1.65
N VAL A 66 -12.44 4.21 -1.64
CA VAL A 66 -12.92 5.57 -1.35
C VAL A 66 -13.75 6.13 -2.50
N ASN A 67 -13.24 6.12 -3.72
CA ASN A 67 -13.94 6.70 -4.88
C ASN A 67 -15.20 5.91 -5.27
N LYS A 68 -15.29 4.63 -4.91
CA LYS A 68 -16.51 3.83 -5.07
C LYS A 68 -17.42 3.84 -3.83
N ASN A 69 -17.14 4.70 -2.86
CA ASN A 69 -17.93 4.86 -1.63
C ASN A 69 -18.10 3.56 -0.82
N ARG A 70 -17.17 2.62 -0.93
CA ARG A 70 -17.16 1.39 -0.12
C ARG A 70 -16.66 1.65 1.28
N ILE A 71 -15.67 2.54 1.43
CA ILE A 71 -15.10 3.01 2.69
C ILE A 71 -14.89 4.52 2.66
N THR A 72 -14.78 5.14 3.82
CA THR A 72 -14.41 6.55 3.96
C THR A 72 -12.88 6.74 3.90
N ILE A 73 -12.42 7.97 3.65
CA ILE A 73 -10.99 8.30 3.72
C ILE A 73 -10.43 8.06 5.14
N SER A 74 -11.22 8.32 6.17
CA SER A 74 -10.84 8.06 7.56
C SER A 74 -10.63 6.56 7.82
N GLN A 75 -11.53 5.70 7.31
CA GLN A 75 -11.36 4.25 7.40
C GLN A 75 -10.10 3.78 6.64
N LEU A 76 -9.83 4.35 5.47
CA LEU A 76 -8.60 4.07 4.75
C LEU A 76 -7.37 4.44 5.58
N THR A 77 -7.35 5.62 6.18
CA THR A 77 -6.23 6.10 7.02
C THR A 77 -6.01 5.18 8.23
N ASN A 78 -7.09 4.77 8.90
CA ASN A 78 -7.00 3.80 9.99
C ASN A 78 -6.37 2.48 9.53
N LEU A 79 -6.88 1.93 8.44
CA LEU A 79 -6.50 0.64 7.87
C LEU A 79 -5.04 0.58 7.40
N THR A 80 -4.51 1.68 6.85
CA THR A 80 -3.18 1.72 6.23
C THR A 80 -2.12 2.39 7.09
N SER A 81 -2.49 3.09 8.17
CA SER A 81 -1.55 3.88 8.97
C SER A 81 -1.78 3.72 10.49
N LEU A 82 -2.87 4.26 11.02
CA LEU A 82 -3.08 4.37 12.47
C LEU A 82 -3.07 3.01 13.17
N ASN A 83 -3.85 2.05 12.67
CA ASN A 83 -3.97 0.74 13.30
C ASN A 83 -2.66 -0.03 13.23
N ALA A 84 -1.96 0.01 12.09
CA ALA A 84 -0.64 -0.58 11.95
C ALA A 84 0.36 0.04 12.96
N ALA A 85 0.38 1.37 13.10
CA ALA A 85 1.25 2.04 14.05
C ALA A 85 0.96 1.62 15.50
N LYS A 86 -0.30 1.43 15.87
CA LYS A 86 -0.71 0.94 17.19
C LYS A 86 -0.27 -0.51 17.41
N ILE A 87 -0.58 -1.41 16.47
CA ILE A 87 -0.26 -2.84 16.56
C ILE A 87 1.25 -3.06 16.66
N PHE A 88 2.03 -2.30 15.89
CA PHE A 88 3.49 -2.43 15.89
C PHE A 88 4.20 -1.60 16.97
N GLY A 89 3.47 -0.93 17.87
CA GLY A 89 4.05 -0.17 19.00
C GLY A 89 4.81 1.08 18.55
N MET A 90 4.41 1.71 17.44
CA MET A 90 5.02 2.93 16.90
C MET A 90 4.16 4.19 17.14
N TYR A 91 2.90 4.01 17.54
CA TYR A 91 2.03 5.13 17.90
C TYR A 91 2.47 5.78 19.23
N PRO A 92 2.40 7.13 19.43
CA PRO A 92 1.92 8.14 18.48
C PRO A 92 2.99 8.70 17.53
N ALA A 93 4.25 8.26 17.63
CA ALA A 93 5.32 8.79 16.78
C ALA A 93 5.01 8.60 15.28
N LYS A 94 4.35 7.49 14.93
CA LYS A 94 3.82 7.20 13.61
C LYS A 94 2.30 7.01 13.66
N GLY A 95 1.64 7.17 12.51
CA GLY A 95 0.19 6.96 12.37
C GLY A 95 -0.67 8.09 12.90
N SER A 96 -0.09 9.25 13.19
CA SER A 96 -0.76 10.44 13.70
C SER A 96 -0.19 11.71 13.06
N LEU A 97 -0.99 12.77 13.01
CA LEU A 97 -0.59 14.14 12.65
C LEU A 97 -0.66 15.07 13.85
N GLU A 98 -0.67 14.53 15.07
CA GLU A 98 -0.68 15.31 16.30
C GLU A 98 0.68 15.97 16.57
N PRO A 99 0.72 17.05 17.37
CA PRO A 99 2.00 17.62 17.83
C PRO A 99 2.89 16.56 18.48
N ASN A 100 4.19 16.58 18.15
CA ASN A 100 5.21 15.61 18.56
C ASN A 100 5.17 14.24 17.85
N SER A 101 4.28 14.05 16.88
CA SER A 101 4.42 12.94 15.92
C SER A 101 5.43 13.29 14.82
N ASP A 102 6.01 12.28 14.20
CA ASP A 102 6.83 12.50 13.01
C ASP A 102 5.97 13.06 11.87
N ALA A 103 6.49 14.06 11.16
CA ALA A 103 5.81 14.62 9.99
C ALA A 103 5.94 13.69 8.77
N ASP A 104 5.36 12.49 8.90
CA ASP A 104 5.24 11.49 7.82
C ASP A 104 3.86 11.63 7.19
N ILE A 105 3.81 12.20 6.00
CA ILE A 105 2.56 12.62 5.37
C ILE A 105 2.53 12.16 3.92
N THR A 106 1.42 11.55 3.51
CA THR A 106 1.14 11.29 2.11
C THR A 106 0.01 12.20 1.63
N LEU A 107 0.29 13.06 0.67
CA LEU A 107 -0.74 13.85 0.00
C LEU A 107 -1.32 13.05 -1.15
N VAL A 108 -2.66 13.00 -1.20
CA VAL A 108 -3.39 12.28 -2.24
C VAL A 108 -4.30 13.24 -3.03
N ASP A 109 -4.34 13.06 -4.34
CA ASP A 109 -5.36 13.69 -5.19
C ASP A 109 -6.43 12.65 -5.51
N LEU A 110 -7.62 12.81 -4.92
CA LEU A 110 -8.75 11.90 -5.09
C LEU A 110 -9.36 11.93 -6.51
N LYS A 111 -9.02 12.94 -7.32
CA LYS A 111 -9.53 13.09 -8.69
C LYS A 111 -8.51 12.66 -9.74
N LYS A 112 -7.23 12.59 -9.41
CA LYS A 112 -6.16 12.20 -10.35
C LYS A 112 -6.45 10.82 -10.91
N GLU A 113 -6.50 10.70 -12.23
CA GLU A 113 -6.68 9.43 -12.93
C GLU A 113 -5.38 9.05 -13.62
N HIS A 114 -4.96 7.82 -13.45
CA HIS A 114 -3.78 7.27 -14.11
C HIS A 114 -3.94 5.77 -14.32
N LYS A 115 -3.21 5.22 -15.29
CA LYS A 115 -3.10 3.77 -15.48
C LYS A 115 -2.02 3.21 -14.56
N ALA A 116 -2.30 2.08 -13.94
CA ALA A 116 -1.28 1.32 -13.21
C ALA A 116 -0.36 0.62 -14.23
N THR A 117 0.93 0.90 -14.16
CA THR A 117 1.96 0.22 -14.96
C THR A 117 3.17 -0.11 -14.08
N SER A 118 3.95 -1.13 -14.44
CA SER A 118 5.13 -1.52 -13.68
C SER A 118 6.18 -0.40 -13.60
N GLU A 119 6.32 0.38 -14.66
CA GLU A 119 7.29 1.49 -14.76
C GLU A 119 7.04 2.60 -13.74
N LEU A 120 5.77 2.83 -13.37
CA LEU A 120 5.43 3.85 -12.38
C LEU A 120 6.00 3.58 -10.98
N PHE A 121 6.27 2.33 -10.67
CA PHE A 121 6.58 1.93 -9.30
C PHE A 121 8.08 1.81 -9.04
N GLY A 122 8.93 1.97 -10.07
CA GLY A 122 10.39 2.03 -9.94
C GLY A 122 11.03 0.84 -9.22
N GLY A 123 10.34 -0.30 -9.19
CA GLY A 123 10.79 -1.51 -8.51
C GLY A 123 11.61 -2.43 -9.42
N PHE A 124 12.05 -3.55 -8.86
CA PHE A 124 12.77 -4.61 -9.60
C PHE A 124 11.86 -5.37 -10.57
N SER A 125 10.54 -5.35 -10.35
CA SER A 125 9.57 -6.08 -11.15
C SER A 125 9.27 -5.36 -12.46
N ASP A 126 9.25 -6.11 -13.54
CA ASP A 126 8.93 -5.67 -14.91
C ASP A 126 7.47 -5.91 -15.31
N TYR A 127 6.62 -6.28 -14.36
CA TYR A 127 5.19 -6.53 -14.57
C TYR A 127 4.37 -6.13 -13.34
N THR A 128 3.08 -5.98 -13.53
CA THR A 128 2.08 -5.91 -12.45
C THR A 128 0.82 -6.65 -12.88
N VAL A 129 0.12 -7.29 -11.94
CA VAL A 129 -1.18 -7.93 -12.20
C VAL A 129 -2.30 -6.92 -12.45
N TYR A 130 -2.01 -5.64 -12.19
CA TYR A 130 -2.93 -4.51 -12.41
C TYR A 130 -2.60 -3.70 -13.66
N GLN A 131 -1.80 -4.28 -14.58
CA GLN A 131 -1.36 -3.59 -15.79
C GLN A 131 -2.54 -2.97 -16.54
N ASP A 132 -2.41 -1.69 -16.88
CA ASP A 132 -3.41 -0.86 -17.57
C ASP A 132 -4.74 -0.62 -16.83
N TRP A 133 -4.86 -1.03 -15.58
CA TRP A 133 -6.02 -0.64 -14.78
C TRP A 133 -6.09 0.87 -14.63
N LYS A 134 -7.22 1.45 -15.01
CA LYS A 134 -7.51 2.87 -14.79
C LYS A 134 -7.95 3.07 -13.35
N LEU A 135 -7.12 3.71 -12.56
CA LEU A 135 -7.38 3.98 -11.16
C LEU A 135 -7.60 5.48 -10.95
N LYS A 136 -8.51 5.81 -10.05
CA LYS A 136 -8.83 7.16 -9.64
C LYS A 136 -8.50 7.38 -8.17
N GLY A 137 -7.75 8.42 -7.89
CA GLY A 137 -7.14 8.67 -6.58
C GLY A 137 -5.71 8.15 -6.53
N TRP A 138 -4.75 9.09 -6.42
CA TRP A 138 -3.32 8.76 -6.44
C TRP A 138 -2.55 9.57 -5.40
N PRO A 139 -1.53 8.98 -4.77
CA PRO A 139 -0.57 9.75 -4.02
C PRO A 139 0.19 10.67 -4.98
N VAL A 140 0.35 11.93 -4.59
CA VAL A 140 1.06 12.93 -5.39
C VAL A 140 2.35 13.38 -4.73
N LYS A 141 2.43 13.25 -3.39
CA LYS A 141 3.62 13.61 -2.64
C LYS A 141 3.74 12.76 -1.38
N THR A 142 4.95 12.32 -1.08
CA THR A 142 5.28 11.64 0.17
C THR A 142 6.32 12.45 0.93
N ILE A 143 6.03 12.74 2.19
CA ILE A 143 6.88 13.48 3.11
C ILE A 143 7.28 12.53 4.24
N VAL A 144 8.53 12.50 4.60
CA VAL A 144 9.05 11.72 5.73
C VAL A 144 9.82 12.65 6.65
N ARG A 145 9.40 12.76 7.91
CA ARG A 145 9.96 13.67 8.92
C ARG A 145 10.13 15.10 8.39
N GLY A 146 9.14 15.59 7.65
CA GLY A 146 9.12 16.95 7.11
C GLY A 146 9.82 17.14 5.77
N GLU A 147 10.56 16.15 5.26
CA GLU A 147 11.26 16.22 3.98
C GLU A 147 10.48 15.51 2.88
N ILE A 148 10.34 16.13 1.71
CA ILE A 148 9.71 15.49 0.54
C ILE A 148 10.66 14.43 0.00
N VAL A 149 10.19 13.18 -0.02
CA VAL A 149 10.97 12.02 -0.50
C VAL A 149 10.47 11.48 -1.84
N SER A 150 9.21 11.76 -2.18
CA SER A 150 8.63 11.41 -3.48
C SER A 150 7.63 12.47 -3.92
N GLU A 151 7.61 12.78 -5.20
CA GLU A 151 6.69 13.70 -5.84
C GLU A 151 6.37 13.23 -7.26
N ASP A 152 5.08 13.17 -7.62
CA ASP A 152 4.59 12.76 -8.94
C ASP A 152 5.29 11.51 -9.51
N PHE A 153 5.30 10.44 -8.71
CA PHE A 153 5.93 9.14 -9.01
C PHE A 153 7.46 9.15 -9.09
N GLN A 154 8.12 10.28 -8.81
CA GLN A 154 9.58 10.37 -8.80
C GLN A 154 10.11 10.35 -7.37
N VAL A 155 11.16 9.56 -7.14
CA VAL A 155 11.91 9.59 -5.88
C VAL A 155 12.84 10.80 -5.91
N VAL A 156 12.63 11.75 -4.99
CA VAL A 156 13.42 12.99 -4.85
C VAL A 156 14.20 13.04 -3.54
N GLY A 157 13.93 12.10 -2.64
CA GLY A 157 14.60 11.99 -1.34
C GLY A 157 16.08 11.60 -1.46
N LYS A 158 16.87 12.02 -0.48
CA LYS A 158 18.29 11.67 -0.39
C LYS A 158 18.46 10.19 -0.03
N GLN A 159 19.38 9.50 -0.71
CA GLN A 159 19.78 8.15 -0.35
C GLN A 159 20.29 8.11 1.10
N GLY A 160 19.91 7.07 1.84
CA GLY A 160 20.30 6.90 3.25
C GLY A 160 19.51 7.78 4.25
N TYR A 161 18.45 8.47 3.83
CA TYR A 161 17.64 9.30 4.71
C TYR A 161 16.79 8.50 5.73
N GLY A 162 16.57 7.21 5.45
CA GLY A 162 15.80 6.32 6.34
C GLY A 162 16.42 6.20 7.73
N LYS A 163 15.59 6.04 8.77
CA LYS A 163 16.01 5.77 10.15
C LYS A 163 15.21 4.60 10.71
N LEU A 164 15.85 3.80 11.55
CA LEU A 164 15.16 2.76 12.32
C LEU A 164 14.18 3.43 13.30
N VAL A 165 12.94 2.95 13.31
CA VAL A 165 11.92 3.37 14.28
C VAL A 165 11.85 2.30 15.37
N PRO A 166 12.25 2.62 16.63
CA PRO A 166 12.17 1.66 17.71
C PRO A 166 10.71 1.38 18.09
N ARG A 167 10.39 0.11 18.33
CA ARG A 167 9.12 -0.27 18.94
C ARG A 167 9.11 0.13 20.41
N LYS A 168 8.00 0.69 20.88
CA LYS A 168 7.73 0.70 22.32
C LYS A 168 7.20 -0.69 22.70
N THR A 169 7.94 -1.44 23.49
CA THR A 169 7.39 -2.63 24.15
C THR A 169 6.25 -2.18 25.05
N MET A 170 5.08 -2.81 24.92
CA MET A 170 4.04 -2.63 25.93
C MET A 170 4.63 -3.17 27.23
N SER A 171 4.84 -2.29 28.22
CA SER A 171 5.06 -2.75 29.58
C SER A 171 3.81 -3.49 30.01
N THR A 172 3.95 -4.79 30.26
CA THR A 172 2.95 -5.65 30.87
C THR A 172 2.54 -5.12 32.22
#